data_09711744698a54e66ef4685fe3a027f9
#
_entry.id   09711744698a54e66ef4685fe3a027f9
#
_cell.length_a   1.000
_cell.length_b   1.000
_cell.length_c   1.000
_cell.angle_alpha   90.00
_cell.angle_beta   90.00
_cell.angle_gamma   90.00
#
_symmetry.space_group_name_H-M   'P 1'
#
loop_
_entity.id
_entity.type
_entity.pdbx_description
1 polymer ?
#
loop_
_entity_poly.entity_id
_entity_poly.type
_entity_poly.pdbx_seq_one_letter_code
_entity_poly.pdbx_strand_id
1 'polypeptide(L)' 'NNTLFTPVNNGLITYQVQKGDSLWGIALKYDSKDIENFLFETKKLNNLDNSKIFEDQILIIP' A
#
# COMPACT_ATOMS: atom_id res chain seq x y z
N ASN A 1 20.26 19.68 12.35
CA ASN A 1 19.98 19.26 12.03
C ASN A 1 19.36 18.63 11.70
N ASN A 2 19.02 18.59 11.71
CA ASN A 2 18.37 17.94 11.44
C ASN A 2 17.99 17.31 10.61
N THR A 3 17.89 17.62 10.29
CA THR A 3 17.65 17.08 9.55
C THR A 3 17.67 15.94 9.34
N LEU A 4 17.87 15.64 9.72
CA LEU A 4 18.01 14.54 9.74
C LEU A 4 17.08 13.66 9.86
N PHE A 5 16.24 14.09 10.19
CA PHE A 5 15.41 13.29 10.24
C PHE A 5 14.66 13.13 9.30
N THR A 6 15.02 13.17 8.56
CA THR A 6 14.46 12.86 7.29
C THR A 6 13.88 11.50 7.30
N PRO A 7 12.67 11.36 6.90
CA PRO A 7 12.06 10.05 6.85
C PRO A 7 12.88 9.18 5.96
N VAL A 8 13.12 8.00 6.41
CA VAL A 8 13.95 7.11 5.67
C VAL A 8 13.23 6.44 4.52
N ASN A 9 11.94 6.65 4.38
CA ASN A 9 11.18 5.95 3.37
C ASN A 9 11.31 6.56 1.97
N ASN A 10 12.08 7.65 1.84
CA ASN A 10 12.35 8.27 0.54
C ASN A 10 11.07 8.58 -0.25
N GLY A 11 10.05 9.02 0.45
CA GLY A 11 8.79 9.35 -0.17
C GLY A 11 7.86 8.17 -0.37
N LEU A 12 8.20 7.01 0.14
CA LEU A 12 7.27 5.88 0.08
C LEU A 12 6.04 6.18 0.90
N ILE A 13 4.90 5.77 0.37
CA ILE A 13 3.65 5.82 1.09
C ILE A 13 3.35 4.41 1.55
N THR A 14 2.99 4.27 2.80
CA THR A 14 2.61 2.98 3.35
C THR A 14 1.22 3.05 3.95
N TYR A 15 0.60 1.89 4.05
CA TYR A 15 -0.73 1.77 4.63
C TYR A 15 -0.76 0.54 5.53
N GLN A 16 -1.22 0.71 6.76
CA GLN A 16 -1.38 -0.42 7.66
C GLN A 16 -2.78 -0.98 7.50
N VAL A 17 -2.87 -2.25 7.13
CA VAL A 17 -4.15 -2.92 6.89
C VAL A 17 -4.93 -3.00 8.18
N GLN A 18 -6.20 -2.63 8.11
CA GLN A 18 -7.11 -2.66 9.25
C GLN A 18 -8.06 -3.84 9.12
N LYS A 19 -8.63 -4.22 10.24
CA LYS A 19 -9.60 -5.30 10.28
C LYS A 19 -10.71 -5.02 9.28
N GLY A 20 -11.01 -6.00 8.44
CA GLY A 20 -12.07 -5.87 7.45
C GLY A 20 -11.63 -5.26 6.12
N ASP A 21 -10.38 -4.82 6.02
CA ASP A 21 -9.89 -4.29 4.75
C ASP A 21 -9.74 -5.39 3.71
N SER A 22 -9.94 -4.98 2.45
CA SER A 22 -9.59 -5.80 1.31
C SER A 22 -8.70 -4.97 0.40
N LEU A 23 -7.92 -5.64 -0.43
CA LEU A 23 -7.06 -4.92 -1.36
C LEU A 23 -7.87 -4.09 -2.33
N TRP A 24 -9.02 -4.60 -2.77
CA TRP A 24 -9.93 -3.86 -3.63
C TRP A 24 -10.42 -2.57 -2.94
N GLY A 25 -10.82 -2.69 -1.67
CA GLY A 25 -11.27 -1.52 -0.92
C GLY A 25 -10.20 -0.48 -0.75
N ILE A 26 -8.96 -0.92 -0.53
CA ILE A 26 -7.83 0.00 -0.44
C ILE A 26 -7.60 0.68 -1.79
N ALA A 27 -7.70 -0.09 -2.88
CA ALA A 27 -7.56 0.50 -4.21
C ALA A 27 -8.60 1.60 -4.46
N LEU A 28 -9.82 1.38 -3.99
CA LEU A 28 -10.87 2.40 -4.13
C LEU A 28 -10.51 3.69 -3.42
N LYS A 29 -9.82 3.61 -2.29
CA LYS A 29 -9.41 4.79 -1.56
C LYS A 29 -8.31 5.56 -2.28
N TYR A 30 -7.38 4.85 -2.89
CA TYR A 30 -6.17 5.47 -3.42
C TYR A 30 -6.24 5.80 -4.89
N ASP A 31 -6.93 4.98 -5.68
CA ASP A 31 -6.97 5.20 -7.12
C ASP A 31 -8.23 4.58 -7.71
N SER A 32 -9.36 5.23 -7.44
CA SER A 32 -10.64 4.72 -7.91
C SER A 32 -10.78 4.76 -9.43
N LYS A 33 -9.88 5.48 -10.11
CA LYS A 33 -9.97 5.60 -11.57
C LYS A 33 -9.33 4.44 -12.30
N ASP A 34 -8.35 3.80 -11.66
CA ASP A 34 -7.66 2.68 -12.30
C ASP A 34 -7.32 1.61 -11.27
N ILE A 35 -8.37 0.95 -10.80
CA ILE A 35 -8.24 -0.06 -9.76
C ILE A 35 -7.35 -1.21 -10.21
N GLU A 36 -7.52 -1.66 -11.45
CA GLU A 36 -6.74 -2.80 -11.94
C GLU A 36 -5.24 -2.51 -11.90
N ASN A 37 -4.86 -1.32 -12.34
CA ASN A 37 -3.46 -0.95 -12.30
C ASN A 37 -2.95 -0.83 -10.87
N PHE A 38 -3.77 -0.23 -9.99
CA PHE A 38 -3.39 -0.12 -8.60
C PHE A 38 -3.14 -1.50 -7.99
N LEU A 39 -4.03 -2.46 -8.24
CA LEU A 39 -3.87 -3.80 -7.72
C LEU A 39 -2.60 -4.45 -8.25
N PHE A 40 -2.36 -4.30 -9.54
CA PHE A 40 -1.17 -4.87 -10.16
C PHE A 40 0.11 -4.31 -9.53
N GLU A 41 0.20 -2.99 -9.44
CA GLU A 41 1.38 -2.35 -8.89
C GLU A 41 1.56 -2.63 -7.41
N THR A 42 0.47 -2.65 -6.66
CA THR A 42 0.55 -2.94 -5.23
C THR A 42 1.05 -4.36 -4.97
N LYS A 43 0.55 -5.32 -5.72
CA LYS A 43 1.03 -6.70 -5.57
C LYS A 43 2.50 -6.81 -5.92
N LYS A 44 2.92 -6.11 -6.95
CA LYS A 44 4.31 -6.15 -7.39
C LYS A 44 5.23 -5.52 -6.34
N LEU A 45 4.87 -4.35 -5.83
CA LEU A 45 5.66 -3.65 -4.83
C LEU A 45 5.81 -4.44 -3.54
N ASN A 46 4.81 -5.23 -3.20
CA ASN A 46 4.78 -5.94 -1.92
C ASN A 46 5.04 -7.43 -2.06
N ASN A 47 5.42 -7.89 -3.25
CA ASN A 47 5.72 -9.30 -3.52
C ASN A 47 4.55 -10.21 -3.15
N LEU A 48 3.33 -9.79 -3.49
CA LEU A 48 2.15 -10.59 -3.21
C LEU A 48 1.80 -11.45 -4.40
N ASP A 49 1.54 -12.73 -4.15
CA ASP A 49 1.11 -13.65 -5.19
C ASP A 49 -0.38 -13.52 -5.51
N ASN A 50 -1.14 -12.96 -4.57
CA ASN A 50 -2.58 -12.83 -4.72
C ASN A 50 -3.03 -11.61 -3.90
N SER A 51 -4.34 -11.42 -3.81
CA SER A 51 -4.89 -10.26 -3.13
C SER A 51 -5.14 -10.46 -1.63
N LYS A 52 -4.65 -11.56 -1.08
CA LYS A 52 -4.88 -11.83 0.34
C LYS A 52 -4.00 -10.93 1.20
N ILE A 53 -4.62 -10.22 2.11
CA ILE A 53 -3.91 -9.35 3.05
C ILE A 53 -4.44 -9.63 4.45
N PHE A 54 -3.70 -9.18 5.45
CA PHE A 54 -4.02 -9.49 6.85
C PHE A 54 -4.00 -8.21 7.67
N GLU A 55 -4.79 -8.20 8.72
CA GLU A 55 -4.82 -7.10 9.67
C GLU A 55 -3.39 -6.80 10.16
N ASP A 56 -3.07 -5.53 10.27
CA ASP A 56 -1.77 -5.00 10.72
C ASP A 56 -0.62 -5.14 9.71
N GLN A 57 -0.86 -5.78 8.58
CA GLN A 57 0.15 -5.85 7.53
C GLN A 57 0.43 -4.44 7.00
N ILE A 58 1.71 -4.15 6.72
CA ILE A 58 2.10 -2.87 6.14
C ILE A 58 2.25 -3.07 4.63
N LEU A 59 1.54 -2.25 3.87
CA LEU A 59 1.60 -2.28 2.41
C LEU A 59 2.29 -1.03 1.90
N ILE A 60 3.16 -1.20 0.92
CA ILE A 60 3.71 -0.08 0.17
C ILE A 60 2.69 0.28 -0.90
N ILE A 61 2.33 1.55 -0.96
CA ILE A 61 1.32 2.04 -1.90
C ILE A 61 2.02 2.63 -3.12
N PRO A 62 1.59 2.25 -4.33
CA PRO A 62 2.23 2.78 -5.56
C PRO A 62 1.99 4.26 -5.78
#